data_7e067b01a66457cca5441d76ea64aa2b
#
_entry.id   7e067b01a66457cca5441d76ea64aa2b
#
_cell.length_a   1.000
_cell.length_b   1.000
_cell.length_c   1.000
_cell.angle_alpha   90.00
_cell.angle_beta   90.00
_cell.angle_gamma   90.00
#
_symmetry.space_group_name_H-M   'P 1'
#
loop_
_entity.id
_entity.type
_entity.pdbx_description
1 polymer ?
#
loop_
_entity_poly.entity_id
_entity_poly.type
_entity_poly.pdbx_seq_one_letter_code
_entity_poly.pdbx_strand_id
1 'polypeptide(L)'
;MRILVLSDSHGCVDPMQQCVELVQPQAILHLGDCARDADRLGRLYPRIPLLGVPGNCDYGSADQPERLTELGGVRILMMHGHTRHVKSGPMAAMYAARECGADILLFGHTHQPLVDRSGDFWVMNPGCI
;
A
#
# COMPACT_ATOMS: atom_id res chain seq x y z
N MET A 1 -16.03 4.50 -3.48
CA MET A 1 -15.30 3.24 -3.73
C MET A 1 -14.61 2.80 -2.46
N ARG A 2 -14.73 1.54 -2.08
CA ARG A 2 -14.07 0.96 -0.89
C ARG A 2 -12.78 0.28 -1.30
N ILE A 3 -11.67 0.68 -0.67
CA ILE A 3 -10.34 0.15 -0.97
C ILE A 3 -9.75 -0.37 0.33
N LEU A 4 -9.28 -1.62 0.32
CA LEU A 4 -8.55 -2.20 1.44
C LEU A 4 -7.06 -2.00 1.22
N VAL A 5 -6.38 -1.40 2.18
CA VAL A 5 -4.93 -1.16 2.13
C VAL A 5 -4.25 -2.03 3.18
N LEU A 6 -3.30 -2.85 2.74
CA LEU A 6 -2.58 -3.79 3.58
C LEU A 6 -1.07 -3.61 3.37
N SER A 7 -0.28 -3.91 4.39
CA SER A 7 1.17 -3.85 4.31
C SER A 7 1.81 -4.75 5.36
N ASP A 8 3.06 -5.14 5.09
CA ASP A 8 3.92 -5.82 6.08
C ASP A 8 3.26 -7.08 6.64
N SER A 9 2.71 -7.91 5.76
CA SER A 9 1.97 -9.12 6.14
C SER A 9 2.86 -10.27 6.62
N HIS A 10 4.10 -10.36 6.14
CA HIS A 10 5.13 -11.30 6.60
C HIS A 10 4.63 -12.75 6.74
N GLY A 11 3.91 -13.26 5.72
CA GLY A 11 3.39 -14.62 5.69
C GLY A 11 2.01 -14.80 6.32
N CYS A 12 1.41 -13.76 6.85
CA CYS A 12 0.11 -13.82 7.55
C CYS A 12 -1.06 -13.58 6.59
N VAL A 13 -1.40 -14.58 5.78
CA VAL A 13 -2.50 -14.49 4.80
C VAL A 13 -3.87 -14.52 5.48
N ASP A 14 -4.03 -15.33 6.54
CA ASP A 14 -5.33 -15.48 7.20
C ASP A 14 -5.89 -14.16 7.75
N PRO A 15 -5.12 -13.32 8.44
CA PRO A 15 -5.61 -12.00 8.84
C PRO A 15 -6.01 -11.12 7.66
N MET A 16 -5.29 -11.21 6.52
CA MET A 16 -5.67 -10.46 5.32
C MET A 16 -7.01 -10.93 4.77
N GLN A 17 -7.26 -12.25 4.75
CA GLN A 17 -8.57 -12.79 4.35
C GLN A 17 -9.68 -12.27 5.25
N GLN A 18 -9.45 -12.24 6.55
CA GLN A 18 -10.42 -11.72 7.51
C GLN A 18 -10.76 -10.26 7.20
N CYS A 19 -9.75 -9.44 6.86
CA CYS A 19 -9.97 -8.06 6.45
C CYS A 19 -10.81 -7.96 5.18
N VAL A 20 -10.55 -8.79 4.18
CA VAL A 20 -11.33 -8.80 2.93
C VAL A 20 -12.80 -9.14 3.21
N GLU A 21 -13.04 -10.17 4.02
CA GLU A 21 -14.41 -10.59 4.37
C GLU A 21 -15.15 -9.51 5.14
N LEU A 22 -14.45 -8.82 6.04
CA LEU A 22 -15.04 -7.77 6.86
C LEU A 22 -15.34 -6.50 6.06
N VAL A 23 -14.41 -6.07 5.23
CA VAL A 23 -14.50 -4.78 4.49
C VAL A 23 -15.29 -4.93 3.19
N GLN A 24 -15.21 -6.07 2.55
CA GLN A 24 -15.75 -6.33 1.21
C GLN A 24 -15.33 -5.23 0.23
N PRO A 25 -14.01 -5.11 -0.04
CA PRO A 25 -13.48 -4.01 -0.84
C PRO A 25 -13.75 -4.20 -2.33
N GLN A 26 -13.72 -3.10 -3.05
CA GLN A 26 -13.78 -3.08 -4.51
C GLN A 26 -12.38 -3.16 -5.13
N ALA A 27 -11.34 -2.85 -4.36
CA ALA A 27 -9.95 -3.02 -4.75
C ALA A 27 -9.09 -3.25 -3.51
N ILE A 28 -7.94 -3.91 -3.69
CA ILE A 28 -6.97 -4.18 -2.63
C ILE A 28 -5.63 -3.60 -3.05
N LEU A 29 -4.97 -2.88 -2.14
CA LEU A 29 -3.62 -2.37 -2.34
C LEU A 29 -2.72 -2.99 -1.28
N HIS A 30 -1.60 -3.57 -1.71
CA HIS A 30 -0.59 -4.16 -0.82
C HIS A 30 0.71 -3.38 -0.95
N LEU A 31 1.21 -2.86 0.16
CA LEU A 31 2.35 -1.93 0.18
C LEU A 31 3.69 -2.60 0.45
N GLY A 32 3.78 -3.91 0.24
CA GLY A 32 5.06 -4.63 0.30
C GLY A 32 5.32 -5.35 1.60
N ASP A 33 6.47 -5.97 1.65
CA ASP A 33 6.94 -6.95 2.62
C ASP A 33 6.02 -8.17 2.70
N CYS A 34 6.41 -9.07 1.91
CA CYS A 34 5.89 -10.34 1.46
C CYS A 34 4.92 -10.23 0.27
N ALA A 35 5.50 -9.94 -0.90
CA ALA A 35 4.74 -9.89 -2.16
C ALA A 35 4.04 -11.21 -2.48
N ARG A 36 4.55 -12.34 -1.96
CA ARG A 36 3.89 -13.65 -2.09
C ARG A 36 2.52 -13.67 -1.44
N ASP A 37 2.35 -12.97 -0.33
CA ASP A 37 1.07 -12.89 0.36
C ASP A 37 0.05 -12.16 -0.50
N ALA A 38 0.46 -11.10 -1.19
CA ALA A 38 -0.38 -10.39 -2.12
C ALA A 38 -0.81 -11.29 -3.29
N ASP A 39 0.12 -12.07 -3.84
CA ASP A 39 -0.18 -13.02 -4.92
C ASP A 39 -1.17 -14.09 -4.45
N ARG A 40 -0.99 -14.62 -3.26
CA ARG A 40 -1.90 -15.61 -2.69
C ARG A 40 -3.29 -15.02 -2.47
N LEU A 41 -3.36 -13.82 -1.93
CA LEU A 41 -4.62 -13.13 -1.69
C LEU A 41 -5.35 -12.87 -3.02
N GLY A 42 -4.63 -12.44 -4.05
CA GLY A 42 -5.18 -12.23 -5.39
C GLY A 42 -5.76 -13.49 -6.00
N ARG A 43 -5.15 -14.66 -5.75
CA ARG A 43 -5.68 -15.96 -6.21
C ARG A 43 -6.92 -16.38 -5.44
N LEU A 44 -7.04 -16.00 -4.17
CA LEU A 44 -8.22 -16.30 -3.36
C LEU A 44 -9.42 -15.42 -3.74
N TYR A 45 -9.15 -14.21 -4.23
CA TYR A 45 -10.19 -13.24 -4.60
C TYR A 45 -9.96 -12.74 -6.04
N PRO A 46 -10.10 -13.62 -7.06
CA PRO A 46 -9.73 -13.25 -8.44
C PRO A 46 -10.63 -12.17 -9.06
N ARG A 47 -11.78 -11.89 -8.46
CA ARG A 47 -12.70 -10.85 -8.95
C ARG A 47 -12.41 -9.47 -8.38
N ILE A 48 -11.55 -9.37 -7.37
CA ILE A 48 -11.18 -8.10 -6.75
C ILE A 48 -9.82 -7.68 -7.31
N PRO A 49 -9.71 -6.52 -7.98
CA PRO A 49 -8.42 -6.02 -8.43
C PRO A 49 -7.47 -5.84 -7.26
N LEU A 50 -6.26 -6.38 -7.39
CA LEU A 50 -5.20 -6.26 -6.41
C LEU A 50 -3.97 -5.65 -7.07
N LEU A 51 -3.48 -4.55 -6.51
CA LEU A 51 -2.26 -3.89 -6.94
C LEU A 51 -1.27 -3.92 -5.79
N GLY A 52 0.00 -4.14 -6.09
CA GLY A 52 1.04 -4.20 -5.07
C GLY A 52 2.31 -3.48 -5.47
N VAL A 53 3.14 -3.18 -4.48
CA VAL A 53 4.51 -2.72 -4.66
C VAL A 53 5.42 -3.59 -3.78
N PRO A 54 6.69 -3.80 -4.18
CA PRO A 54 7.62 -4.60 -3.39
C PRO A 54 8.13 -3.82 -2.19
N GLY A 55 8.36 -4.54 -1.09
CA GLY A 55 9.05 -4.00 0.08
C GLY A 55 10.52 -4.40 0.10
N ASN A 56 11.22 -3.96 1.15
CA ASN A 56 12.65 -4.26 1.31
C ASN A 56 12.94 -5.75 1.54
N CYS A 57 11.94 -6.53 1.98
CA CYS A 57 12.05 -7.98 2.15
C CYS A 57 11.65 -8.78 0.90
N ASP A 58 11.24 -8.12 -0.17
CA ASP A 58 10.80 -8.78 -1.41
C ASP A 58 11.95 -8.85 -2.42
N TYR A 59 12.94 -9.66 -2.11
CA TYR A 59 14.14 -9.83 -2.92
C TYR A 59 13.82 -10.38 -4.31
N GLY A 60 14.48 -9.83 -5.31
CA GLY A 60 14.37 -10.31 -6.70
C GLY A 60 13.10 -9.86 -7.41
N SER A 61 12.29 -9.00 -6.80
CA SER A 61 11.13 -8.44 -7.48
C SER A 61 11.55 -7.52 -8.63
N ALA A 62 10.93 -7.70 -9.79
CA ALA A 62 11.12 -6.83 -10.95
C ALA A 62 10.17 -5.63 -10.95
N ASP A 63 9.25 -5.55 -10.00
CA ASP A 63 8.27 -4.48 -9.92
C ASP A 63 8.91 -3.18 -9.47
N GLN A 64 8.35 -2.07 -9.93
CA GLN A 64 8.80 -0.75 -9.50
C GLN A 64 8.50 -0.53 -8.02
N PRO A 65 9.41 0.11 -7.26
CA PRO A 65 9.20 0.34 -5.83
C PRO A 65 8.11 1.36 -5.52
N GLU A 66 7.73 2.16 -6.50
CA GLU A 66 6.67 3.16 -6.38
C GLU A 66 5.68 2.98 -7.54
N ARG A 67 4.40 3.18 -7.26
CA ARG A 67 3.35 3.01 -8.25
C ARG A 67 2.31 4.10 -8.08
N LEU A 68 2.06 4.85 -9.15
CA LEU A 68 0.96 5.79 -9.21
C LEU A 68 -0.23 5.11 -9.88
N THR A 69 -1.37 5.12 -9.21
CA THR A 69 -2.60 4.54 -9.73
C THR A 69 -3.76 5.49 -9.53
N GLU A 70 -4.82 5.30 -10.28
CA GLU A 70 -6.05 6.09 -10.14
C GLU A 70 -7.22 5.14 -9.89
N LEU A 71 -7.93 5.35 -8.78
CA LEU A 71 -9.08 4.56 -8.38
C LEU A 71 -10.19 5.51 -7.95
N GLY A 72 -11.36 5.34 -8.54
CA GLY A 72 -12.53 6.18 -8.22
C GLY A 72 -12.30 7.68 -8.44
N GLY A 73 -11.46 8.03 -9.42
CA GLY A 73 -11.12 9.43 -9.71
C GLY A 73 -10.07 10.03 -8.78
N VAL A 74 -9.46 9.22 -7.91
CA VAL A 74 -8.44 9.66 -6.94
C VAL A 74 -7.10 9.11 -7.37
N ARG A 75 -6.07 9.96 -7.41
CA ARG A 75 -4.70 9.57 -7.76
C ARG A 75 -3.93 9.20 -6.49
N ILE A 76 -3.42 7.98 -6.48
CA ILE A 76 -2.77 7.39 -5.31
C ILE A 76 -1.34 7.03 -5.68
N LEU A 77 -0.36 7.58 -4.96
CA LEU A 77 1.02 7.10 -5.01
C LEU A 77 1.20 6.08 -3.89
N MET A 78 1.53 4.85 -4.26
CA MET A 78 1.75 3.78 -3.31
C MET A 78 3.19 3.30 -3.36
N MET A 79 3.76 3.01 -2.19
CA MET A 79 5.12 2.53 -2.03
C MET A 79 5.26 1.80 -0.70
N HIS A 80 6.25 0.91 -0.59
CA HIS A 80 6.62 0.41 0.73
C HIS A 80 7.24 1.51 1.58
N GLY A 81 8.15 2.27 0.99
CA GLY A 81 8.74 3.45 1.60
C GLY A 81 10.22 3.31 1.98
N HIS A 82 10.79 2.11 1.86
CA HIS A 82 12.21 1.90 2.19
C HIS A 82 13.15 2.72 1.29
N THR A 83 12.77 2.96 0.03
CA THR A 83 13.57 3.76 -0.91
C THR A 83 13.44 5.27 -0.65
N ARG A 84 12.49 5.70 0.15
CA ARG A 84 12.26 7.10 0.52
C ARG A 84 12.52 7.37 2.00
N HIS A 85 13.19 6.44 2.69
CA HIS A 85 13.63 6.60 4.08
C HIS A 85 12.49 6.98 5.04
N VAL A 86 11.31 6.38 4.88
CA VAL A 86 10.12 6.77 5.67
C VAL A 86 10.27 6.52 7.16
N LYS A 87 11.21 5.65 7.59
CA LYS A 87 11.52 5.47 9.02
C LYS A 87 12.13 6.72 9.66
N SER A 88 12.73 7.60 8.85
CA SER A 88 13.26 8.88 9.29
C SER A 88 12.24 10.03 9.13
N GLY A 89 11.04 9.72 8.68
CA GLY A 89 9.96 10.66 8.44
C GLY A 89 9.41 10.58 7.02
N PRO A 90 8.19 11.04 6.79
CA PRO A 90 7.50 10.88 5.52
C PRO A 90 7.82 11.95 4.46
N MET A 91 8.71 12.92 4.75
CA MET A 91 8.90 14.10 3.90
C MET A 91 9.31 13.78 2.47
N ALA A 92 10.30 12.88 2.28
CA ALA A 92 10.76 12.54 0.93
C ALA A 92 9.66 11.87 0.11
N ALA A 93 8.86 10.99 0.74
CA ALA A 93 7.73 10.34 0.10
C ALA A 93 6.62 11.36 -0.23
N MET A 94 6.37 12.31 0.65
CA MET A 94 5.38 13.37 0.42
C MET A 94 5.78 14.26 -0.76
N TYR A 95 7.05 14.61 -0.89
CA TYR A 95 7.54 15.36 -2.05
C TYR A 95 7.30 14.59 -3.35
N ALA A 96 7.64 13.30 -3.37
CA ALA A 96 7.42 12.46 -4.53
C ALA A 96 5.94 12.42 -4.93
N ALA A 97 5.05 12.30 -3.95
CA ALA A 97 3.61 12.28 -4.18
C ALA A 97 3.10 13.61 -4.77
N ARG A 98 3.56 14.72 -4.23
CA ARG A 98 3.18 16.06 -4.73
C ARG A 98 3.70 16.31 -6.14
N GLU A 99 4.92 15.89 -6.45
CA GLU A 99 5.52 16.04 -7.77
C GLU A 99 4.73 15.30 -8.86
N CYS A 100 4.20 14.12 -8.56
CA CYS A 100 3.42 13.36 -9.54
C CYS A 100 1.93 13.70 -9.53
N GLY A 101 1.51 14.66 -8.69
CA GLY A 101 0.10 15.09 -8.63
C GLY A 101 -0.82 14.11 -7.93
N ALA A 102 -0.30 13.32 -6.99
CA ALA A 102 -1.13 12.40 -6.23
C ALA A 102 -2.00 13.14 -5.20
N ASP A 103 -3.20 12.62 -4.98
CA ASP A 103 -4.11 13.10 -3.94
C ASP A 103 -3.87 12.39 -2.61
N ILE A 104 -3.36 11.16 -2.68
CA ILE A 104 -3.10 10.31 -1.52
C ILE A 104 -1.72 9.68 -1.65
N LEU A 105 -0.96 9.70 -0.56
CA LEU A 105 0.27 8.92 -0.40
C LEU A 105 -0.01 7.76 0.55
N LEU A 106 0.31 6.53 0.11
CA LEU A 106 0.25 5.33 0.93
C LEU A 106 1.64 4.73 1.06
N PHE A 107 2.06 4.42 2.28
CA PHE A 107 3.32 3.73 2.54
C PHE A 107 3.21 2.79 3.75
N GLY A 108 4.10 1.83 3.82
CA GLY A 108 4.19 0.88 4.93
C GLY A 108 5.52 1.02 5.66
N HIS A 109 6.24 -0.09 5.82
CA HIS A 109 7.62 -0.20 6.32
C HIS A 109 7.82 0.14 7.80
N THR A 110 7.21 1.20 8.31
CA THR A 110 7.39 1.65 9.70
C THR A 110 6.66 0.77 10.71
N HIS A 111 5.70 -0.03 10.25
CA HIS A 111 4.77 -0.83 11.07
C HIS A 111 3.89 0.03 12.00
N GLN A 112 3.87 1.33 11.81
CA GLN A 112 3.08 2.25 12.63
C GLN A 112 1.94 2.86 11.81
N PRO A 113 0.69 2.67 12.24
CA PRO A 113 -0.44 3.29 11.55
C PRO A 113 -0.35 4.80 11.59
N LEU A 114 -0.69 5.43 10.47
CA LEU A 114 -0.71 6.88 10.33
C LEU A 114 -1.87 7.28 9.45
N VAL A 115 -2.62 8.29 9.86
CA VAL A 115 -3.57 8.99 9.00
C VAL A 115 -3.37 10.47 9.23
N ASP A 116 -2.91 11.17 8.21
CA ASP A 116 -2.69 12.62 8.27
C ASP A 116 -3.28 13.29 7.03
N ARG A 117 -3.69 14.53 7.18
CA ARG A 117 -4.30 15.30 6.11
C ARG A 117 -3.75 16.71 6.11
N SER A 118 -3.34 17.19 4.93
CA SER A 118 -2.90 18.57 4.72
C SER A 118 -3.68 19.13 3.52
N GLY A 119 -4.72 19.93 3.82
CA GLY A 119 -5.65 20.39 2.78
C GLY A 119 -6.35 19.22 2.11
N ASP A 120 -6.20 19.08 0.80
CA ASP A 120 -6.78 17.98 0.01
C ASP A 120 -5.84 16.81 -0.16
N PHE A 121 -4.69 16.81 0.52
CA PHE A 121 -3.68 15.77 0.42
C PHE A 121 -3.69 14.89 1.66
N TRP A 122 -3.78 13.57 1.44
CA TRP A 122 -3.80 12.56 2.50
C TRP A 122 -2.52 11.75 2.51
N VAL A 123 -2.04 11.45 3.71
CA VAL A 123 -0.90 10.56 3.95
C VAL A 123 -1.35 9.46 4.89
N MET A 124 -1.21 8.21 4.49
CA MET A 124 -1.69 7.08 5.27
C MET A 124 -0.70 5.93 5.28
N ASN A 125 -0.63 5.26 6.43
CA ASN A 125 0.08 4.00 6.61
C ASN A 125 -0.88 3.04 7.35
N PRO A 126 -1.17 1.86 6.80
CA PRO A 126 -2.11 0.94 7.46
C PRO A 126 -1.52 0.23 8.67
N GLY A 127 -0.21 0.36 8.92
CA GLY A 127 0.49 -0.45 9.90
C GLY A 127 0.76 -1.85 9.39
N CYS A 128 1.31 -2.72 10.23
CA CYS A 128 1.47 -4.13 9.89
C CYS A 128 0.20 -4.91 10.22
N ILE A 129 -0.04 -5.95 9.44
CA ILE A 129 -1.17 -6.82 9.68
C ILE A 129 -0.78 -8.04 10.50
#